data_2f3e27186d0efc14b9903939e92df8b0
#
_entry.id   2f3e27186d0efc14b9903939e92df8b0
#
_cell.length_a   1.000
_cell.length_b   1.000
_cell.length_c   1.000
_cell.angle_alpha   90.00
_cell.angle_beta   90.00
_cell.angle_gamma   90.00
#
_symmetry.space_group_name_H-M   'P 1'
#
loop_
_entity.id
_entity.type
_entity.pdbx_description
1 polymer ?
#
loop_
_entity_poly.entity_id
_entity_poly.type
_entity_poly.pdbx_seq_one_letter_code
_entity_poly.pdbx_strand_id
1 'polypeptide(L)'
;MCIRDRCTVTILSMIGLFNIAGTLTSGYLAQKLSKKLILSTIYLARGLVIAIFIFLPPSPIIAVGFGIAFGFLWLSTVPPTMGLVGFIFGTKYIGLLYGIVFLSHQVGSFLGAYLGGVFHDLYGSYDYAWYISIALSIFAGLIHLPIIEKQVPRIQTT
;
A
#
# COMPACT_ATOMS: atom_id res chain seq x y z
N MET A 1 -30.33 -10.52 0.37
CA MET A 1 -29.56 -9.92 1.48
C MET A 1 -28.44 -10.86 1.94
N CYS A 2 -28.72 -12.06 2.40
CA CYS A 2 -27.73 -12.99 2.99
C CYS A 2 -26.53 -13.41 2.07
N ILE A 3 -26.71 -13.51 0.73
CA ILE A 3 -25.64 -13.92 -0.20
C ILE A 3 -24.64 -12.76 -0.37
N ARG A 4 -25.10 -11.52 -0.46
CA ARG A 4 -24.26 -10.33 -0.62
C ARG A 4 -23.38 -10.12 0.63
N ASP A 5 -23.92 -10.34 1.80
CA ASP A 5 -23.20 -10.20 3.08
C ASP A 5 -22.11 -11.27 3.22
N ARG A 6 -22.38 -12.52 2.80
CA ARG A 6 -21.38 -13.59 2.82
C ARG A 6 -20.21 -13.30 1.86
N CYS A 7 -20.48 -12.79 0.65
CA CYS A 7 -19.43 -12.40 -0.28
C CYS A 7 -18.54 -11.29 0.29
N THR A 8 -19.12 -10.28 0.92
CA THR A 8 -18.38 -9.18 1.54
C THR A 8 -17.48 -9.68 2.67
N VAL A 9 -18.00 -10.51 3.56
CA VAL A 9 -17.22 -11.10 4.66
C VAL A 9 -16.08 -11.97 4.12
N THR A 10 -16.34 -12.76 3.07
CA THR A 10 -15.31 -13.59 2.43
C THR A 10 -14.18 -12.73 1.84
N ILE A 11 -14.52 -11.67 1.12
CA ILE A 11 -13.53 -10.75 0.53
C ILE A 11 -12.67 -10.10 1.63
N LEU A 12 -13.28 -9.59 2.69
CA LEU A 12 -12.56 -8.98 3.80
C LEU A 12 -11.64 -9.99 4.52
N SER A 13 -12.10 -11.23 4.69
CA SER A 13 -11.29 -12.30 5.27
C SER A 13 -10.10 -12.66 4.40
N MET A 14 -10.30 -12.71 3.07
CA MET A 14 -9.22 -12.94 2.11
C MET A 14 -8.19 -11.81 2.13
N ILE A 15 -8.63 -10.56 2.18
CA ILE A 15 -7.73 -9.40 2.32
C ILE A 15 -6.86 -9.57 3.57
N GLY A 16 -7.45 -9.90 4.73
CA GLY A 16 -6.72 -10.10 5.97
C GLY A 16 -5.70 -11.24 5.91
N LEU A 17 -6.12 -12.40 5.40
CA LEU A 17 -5.26 -13.58 5.30
C LEU A 17 -4.07 -13.36 4.37
N PHE A 18 -4.33 -12.86 3.15
CA PHE A 18 -3.28 -12.62 2.16
C PHE A 18 -2.38 -11.45 2.54
N ASN A 19 -2.85 -10.54 3.38
CA ASN A 19 -2.03 -9.47 3.93
C ASN A 19 -0.87 -10.00 4.80
N ILE A 20 -1.11 -11.05 5.59
CA ILE A 20 -0.06 -11.71 6.37
C ILE A 20 0.99 -12.29 5.41
N ALA A 21 0.57 -13.03 4.39
CA ALA A 21 1.47 -13.62 3.41
C ALA A 21 2.28 -12.55 2.66
N GLY A 22 1.63 -11.46 2.24
CA GLY A 22 2.27 -10.34 1.55
C GLY A 22 3.32 -9.63 2.41
N THR A 23 2.99 -9.36 3.67
CA THR A 23 3.91 -8.71 4.62
C THR A 23 5.15 -9.57 4.88
N LEU A 24 4.99 -10.88 5.09
CA LEU A 24 6.11 -11.81 5.29
C LEU A 24 6.98 -11.89 4.03
N THR A 25 6.36 -12.01 2.86
CA THR A 25 7.08 -12.09 1.58
C THR A 25 7.87 -10.82 1.30
N SER A 26 7.25 -9.65 1.48
CA SER A 26 7.93 -8.36 1.27
C SER A 26 9.05 -8.13 2.27
N GLY A 27 8.87 -8.54 3.52
CA GLY A 27 9.91 -8.49 4.55
C GLY A 27 11.12 -9.36 4.21
N TYR A 28 10.89 -10.56 3.71
CA TYR A 28 11.96 -11.46 3.23
C TYR A 28 12.68 -10.89 2.00
N LEU A 29 11.93 -10.38 1.03
CA LEU A 29 12.51 -9.78 -0.18
C LEU A 29 13.31 -8.52 0.13
N ALA A 30 12.86 -7.70 1.09
CA ALA A 30 13.54 -6.48 1.49
C ALA A 30 14.94 -6.72 2.12
N GLN A 31 15.24 -7.95 2.54
CA GLN A 31 16.57 -8.33 2.99
C GLN A 31 17.53 -8.64 1.82
N LYS A 32 16.99 -9.09 0.69
CA LYS A 32 17.78 -9.56 -0.46
C LYS A 32 17.84 -8.57 -1.62
N LEU A 33 16.81 -7.76 -1.78
CA LEU A 33 16.64 -6.87 -2.93
C LEU A 33 16.64 -5.40 -2.49
N SER A 34 16.82 -4.50 -3.45
CA SER A 34 16.68 -3.06 -3.27
C SER A 34 15.27 -2.70 -2.76
N LYS A 35 15.21 -2.04 -1.62
CA LYS A 35 13.95 -1.70 -0.93
C LYS A 35 13.10 -0.72 -1.74
N LYS A 36 13.76 0.22 -2.44
CA LYS A 36 13.09 1.18 -3.33
C LYS A 36 12.40 0.49 -4.50
N LEU A 37 13.02 -0.53 -5.09
CA LEU A 37 12.42 -1.28 -6.20
C LEU A 37 11.23 -2.10 -5.73
N ILE A 38 11.31 -2.72 -4.55
CA ILE A 38 10.19 -3.45 -3.94
C ILE A 38 9.03 -2.50 -3.72
N LEU A 39 9.25 -1.32 -3.12
CA LEU A 39 8.22 -0.32 -2.89
C LEU A 39 7.59 0.16 -4.20
N SER A 40 8.41 0.52 -5.19
CA SER A 40 7.93 0.91 -6.52
C SER A 40 7.06 -0.16 -7.16
N THR A 41 7.53 -1.41 -7.15
CA THR A 41 6.78 -2.55 -7.71
C THR A 41 5.44 -2.77 -6.98
N ILE A 42 5.41 -2.71 -5.64
CA ILE A 42 4.18 -2.89 -4.86
C ILE A 42 3.16 -1.79 -5.20
N TYR A 43 3.59 -0.52 -5.28
CA TYR A 43 2.69 0.58 -5.63
C TYR A 43 2.16 0.48 -7.06
N LEU A 44 3.01 0.18 -8.04
CA LEU A 44 2.57 -0.01 -9.42
C LEU A 44 1.64 -1.23 -9.57
N ALA A 45 1.97 -2.34 -8.92
CA ALA A 45 1.11 -3.53 -8.90
C ALA A 45 -0.24 -3.23 -8.26
N ARG A 46 -0.29 -2.42 -7.19
CA ARG A 46 -1.54 -1.99 -6.55
C ARG A 46 -2.41 -1.16 -7.51
N GLY A 47 -1.81 -0.20 -8.21
CA GLY A 47 -2.50 0.59 -9.24
C GLY A 47 -3.07 -0.29 -10.35
N LEU A 48 -2.29 -1.29 -10.81
CA LEU A 48 -2.73 -2.26 -11.81
C LEU A 48 -3.91 -3.11 -11.32
N VAL A 49 -3.84 -3.63 -10.09
CA VAL A 49 -4.93 -4.44 -9.48
C VAL A 49 -6.21 -3.63 -9.37
N ILE A 50 -6.13 -2.36 -8.97
CA ILE A 50 -7.29 -1.46 -8.92
C ILE A 50 -7.84 -1.21 -10.32
N ALA A 51 -6.97 -0.93 -11.31
CA ALA A 51 -7.39 -0.70 -12.68
C ALA A 51 -8.11 -1.93 -13.27
N ILE A 52 -7.54 -3.13 -13.09
CA ILE A 52 -8.17 -4.38 -13.52
C ILE A 52 -9.55 -4.53 -12.88
N PHE A 53 -9.70 -4.26 -11.60
CA PHE A 53 -10.96 -4.38 -10.88
C PHE A 53 -12.04 -3.44 -11.42
N ILE A 54 -11.69 -2.21 -11.81
CA ILE A 54 -12.65 -1.21 -12.31
C ILE A 54 -13.09 -1.52 -13.76
N PHE A 55 -12.14 -1.94 -14.60
CA PHE A 55 -12.41 -2.13 -16.02
C PHE A 55 -12.99 -3.51 -16.37
N LEU A 56 -12.98 -4.47 -15.45
CA LEU A 56 -13.59 -5.77 -15.65
C LEU A 56 -15.08 -5.77 -15.23
N PRO A 57 -15.92 -6.58 -15.90
CA PRO A 57 -17.32 -6.69 -15.53
C PRO A 57 -17.46 -7.24 -14.10
N PRO A 58 -18.40 -6.70 -13.30
CA PRO A 58 -18.57 -7.10 -11.91
C PRO A 58 -18.96 -8.58 -11.81
N SER A 59 -18.11 -9.40 -11.18
CA SER A 59 -18.39 -10.79 -10.89
C SER A 59 -17.83 -11.19 -9.50
N PRO A 60 -18.44 -12.18 -8.83
CA PRO A 60 -17.94 -12.65 -7.53
C PRO A 60 -16.47 -13.16 -7.59
N ILE A 61 -16.08 -13.75 -8.72
CA ILE A 61 -14.72 -14.28 -8.93
C ILE A 61 -13.73 -13.13 -9.01
N ILE A 62 -14.06 -12.06 -9.73
CA ILE A 62 -13.21 -10.87 -9.85
C ILE A 62 -13.09 -10.17 -8.50
N ALA A 63 -14.18 -10.08 -7.73
CA ALA A 63 -14.18 -9.49 -6.41
C ALA A 63 -13.29 -10.27 -5.41
N VAL A 64 -13.35 -11.60 -5.43
CA VAL A 64 -12.48 -12.46 -4.60
C VAL A 64 -11.03 -12.35 -5.07
N GLY A 65 -10.77 -12.40 -6.38
CA GLY A 65 -9.42 -12.21 -6.94
C GLY A 65 -8.81 -10.86 -6.58
N PHE A 66 -9.62 -9.80 -6.62
CA PHE A 66 -9.22 -8.47 -6.13
C PHE A 66 -8.87 -8.50 -4.64
N GLY A 67 -9.71 -9.12 -3.80
CA GLY A 67 -9.46 -9.24 -2.37
C GLY A 67 -8.14 -9.95 -2.05
N ILE A 68 -7.82 -11.02 -2.78
CA ILE A 68 -6.55 -11.75 -2.65
C ILE A 68 -5.36 -10.88 -3.07
N ALA A 69 -5.39 -10.33 -4.28
CA ALA A 69 -4.28 -9.57 -4.84
C ALA A 69 -4.06 -8.26 -4.07
N PHE A 70 -5.14 -7.54 -3.78
CA PHE A 70 -5.08 -6.29 -3.03
C PHE A 70 -4.65 -6.53 -1.59
N GLY A 71 -5.17 -7.57 -0.93
CA GLY A 71 -4.76 -7.96 0.42
C GLY A 71 -3.28 -8.28 0.49
N PHE A 72 -2.75 -9.05 -0.47
CA PHE A 72 -1.31 -9.34 -0.54
C PHE A 72 -0.45 -8.08 -0.64
N LEU A 73 -0.90 -7.05 -1.35
CA LEU A 73 -0.18 -5.80 -1.55
C LEU A 73 -0.42 -4.76 -0.44
N TRP A 74 -1.44 -4.92 0.41
CA TRP A 74 -1.93 -3.87 1.32
C TRP A 74 -0.86 -3.38 2.30
N LEU A 75 -0.38 -4.23 3.20
CA LEU A 75 0.66 -3.89 4.17
C LEU A 75 2.07 -4.34 3.74
N SER A 76 2.22 -4.87 2.54
CA SER A 76 3.53 -5.28 2.01
C SER A 76 4.54 -4.14 1.87
N THR A 77 4.08 -2.88 1.95
CA THR A 77 4.95 -1.70 1.95
C THR A 77 5.61 -1.44 3.30
N VAL A 78 5.05 -1.95 4.41
CA VAL A 78 5.53 -1.65 5.77
C VAL A 78 6.95 -2.15 6.03
N PRO A 79 7.30 -3.43 5.81
CA PRO A 79 8.65 -3.92 6.08
C PRO A 79 9.75 -3.25 5.22
N PRO A 80 9.58 -3.09 3.89
CA PRO A 80 10.61 -2.43 3.09
C PRO A 80 10.74 -0.93 3.42
N THR A 81 9.65 -0.24 3.80
CA THR A 81 9.72 1.17 4.24
C THR A 81 10.52 1.30 5.53
N MET A 82 10.22 0.48 6.54
CA MET A 82 10.97 0.47 7.79
C MET A 82 12.44 0.11 7.57
N GLY A 83 12.69 -0.90 6.71
CA GLY A 83 14.03 -1.30 6.32
C GLY A 83 14.81 -0.20 5.59
N LEU A 84 14.14 0.59 4.73
CA LEU A 84 14.74 1.70 4.00
C LEU A 84 15.12 2.85 4.96
N VAL A 85 14.21 3.24 5.85
CA VAL A 85 14.45 4.27 6.87
C VAL A 85 15.61 3.85 7.78
N GLY A 86 15.60 2.61 8.28
CA GLY A 86 16.67 2.09 9.14
C GLY A 86 18.02 1.99 8.42
N PHE A 87 18.03 1.66 7.13
CA PHE A 87 19.24 1.59 6.33
C PHE A 87 19.86 2.97 6.08
N ILE A 88 19.03 3.97 5.72
CA ILE A 88 19.52 5.32 5.40
C ILE A 88 19.93 6.08 6.66
N PHE A 89 19.10 6.10 7.69
CA PHE A 89 19.27 6.94 8.88
C PHE A 89 19.85 6.18 10.08
N GLY A 90 19.93 4.86 9.99
CA GLY A 90 20.39 3.99 11.07
C GLY A 90 19.32 3.75 12.13
N THR A 91 19.67 2.94 13.15
CA THR A 91 18.72 2.43 14.14
C THR A 91 18.51 3.34 15.36
N LYS A 92 19.41 4.31 15.62
CA LYS A 92 19.37 5.15 16.84
C LYS A 92 18.04 5.89 17.03
N TYR A 93 17.46 6.42 15.95
CA TYR A 93 16.20 7.19 15.98
C TYR A 93 15.10 6.55 15.14
N ILE A 94 15.18 5.25 14.89
CA ILE A 94 14.27 4.56 13.99
C ILE A 94 12.80 4.67 14.42
N GLY A 95 12.54 4.64 15.73
CA GLY A 95 11.19 4.78 16.27
C GLY A 95 10.56 6.14 15.94
N LEU A 96 11.33 7.22 16.15
CA LEU A 96 10.85 8.57 15.82
C LEU A 96 10.63 8.75 14.32
N LEU A 97 11.62 8.38 13.52
CA LEU A 97 11.56 8.54 12.05
C LEU A 97 10.42 7.72 11.46
N TYR A 98 10.27 6.47 11.90
CA TYR A 98 9.18 5.63 11.45
C TYR A 98 7.82 6.13 11.96
N GLY A 99 7.77 6.71 13.16
CA GLY A 99 6.57 7.37 13.69
C GLY A 99 6.11 8.52 12.79
N ILE A 100 7.02 9.35 12.27
CA ILE A 100 6.70 10.42 11.32
C ILE A 100 6.17 9.85 10.01
N VAL A 101 6.80 8.81 9.47
CA VAL A 101 6.34 8.12 8.27
C VAL A 101 4.95 7.53 8.49
N PHE A 102 4.72 6.90 9.64
CA PHE A 102 3.44 6.32 9.98
C PHE A 102 2.34 7.38 10.19
N LEU A 103 2.69 8.52 10.78
CA LEU A 103 1.76 9.65 10.90
C LEU A 103 1.31 10.16 9.53
N SER A 104 2.24 10.33 8.59
CA SER A 104 1.89 10.75 7.22
C SER A 104 0.99 9.73 6.51
N HIS A 105 1.21 8.42 6.76
CA HIS A 105 0.33 7.36 6.28
C HIS A 105 -1.08 7.48 6.87
N GLN A 106 -1.22 7.76 8.17
CA GLN A 106 -2.53 7.94 8.83
C GLN A 106 -3.29 9.17 8.30
N VAL A 107 -2.58 10.28 8.06
CA VAL A 107 -3.17 11.46 7.42
C VAL A 107 -3.67 11.11 6.01
N GLY A 108 -2.89 10.38 5.21
CA GLY A 108 -3.32 9.90 3.90
C GLY A 108 -4.54 8.99 3.97
N SER A 109 -4.60 8.09 4.94
CA SER A 109 -5.73 7.18 5.16
C SER A 109 -7.00 7.95 5.53
N PHE A 110 -6.89 8.94 6.41
CA PHE A 110 -8.00 9.84 6.76
C PHE A 110 -8.53 10.58 5.54
N LEU A 111 -7.63 11.23 4.78
CA LEU A 111 -8.02 11.97 3.57
C LEU A 111 -8.66 11.06 2.52
N GLY A 112 -8.14 9.85 2.33
CA GLY A 112 -8.69 8.88 1.39
C GLY A 112 -10.12 8.45 1.76
N ALA A 113 -10.36 8.15 3.03
CA ALA A 113 -11.69 7.78 3.52
C ALA A 113 -12.67 8.96 3.43
N TYR A 114 -12.24 10.16 3.85
CA TYR A 114 -13.04 11.37 3.81
C TYR A 114 -13.43 11.75 2.37
N LEU A 115 -12.47 11.83 1.47
CA LEU A 115 -12.71 12.18 0.06
C LEU A 115 -13.55 11.11 -0.65
N GLY A 116 -13.35 9.83 -0.32
CA GLY A 116 -14.20 8.75 -0.82
C GLY A 116 -15.66 8.94 -0.46
N GLY A 117 -15.97 9.31 0.80
CA GLY A 117 -17.32 9.66 1.25
C GLY A 117 -17.88 10.88 0.50
N VAL A 118 -17.11 11.96 0.44
CA VAL A 118 -17.51 13.20 -0.27
C VAL A 118 -17.83 12.93 -1.74
N PHE A 119 -17.01 12.16 -2.44
CA PHE A 119 -17.28 11.82 -3.85
C PHE A 119 -18.53 10.98 -4.01
N HIS A 120 -18.76 10.04 -3.11
CA HIS A 120 -19.99 9.26 -3.13
C HIS A 120 -21.23 10.13 -2.90
N ASP A 121 -21.18 11.06 -1.96
CA ASP A 121 -22.30 11.94 -1.65
C ASP A 121 -22.60 12.93 -2.79
N LEU A 122 -21.57 13.41 -3.49
CA LEU A 122 -21.71 14.37 -4.58
C LEU A 122 -22.09 13.74 -5.92
N TYR A 123 -21.53 12.57 -6.23
CA TYR A 123 -21.64 11.95 -7.56
C TYR A 123 -22.39 10.61 -7.55
N GLY A 124 -22.79 10.08 -6.38
CA GLY A 124 -23.47 8.80 -6.25
C GLY A 124 -22.60 7.58 -6.57
N SER A 125 -21.28 7.75 -6.78
CA SER A 125 -20.35 6.68 -7.09
C SER A 125 -18.98 6.88 -6.46
N TYR A 126 -18.20 5.78 -6.37
CA TYR A 126 -16.81 5.82 -5.92
C TYR A 126 -15.78 5.91 -7.06
N ASP A 127 -16.21 6.11 -8.30
CA ASP A 127 -15.32 6.05 -9.48
C ASP A 127 -14.19 7.05 -9.40
N TYR A 128 -14.47 8.28 -8.98
CA TYR A 128 -13.44 9.31 -8.79
C TYR A 128 -12.40 8.93 -7.73
N ALA A 129 -12.83 8.30 -6.63
CA ALA A 129 -11.91 7.82 -5.61
C ALA A 129 -10.99 6.71 -6.16
N TRP A 130 -11.50 5.83 -7.00
CA TRP A 130 -10.72 4.79 -7.65
C TRP A 130 -9.71 5.36 -8.65
N TYR A 131 -10.12 6.29 -9.52
CA TYR A 131 -9.21 6.93 -10.47
C TYR A 131 -8.08 7.69 -9.77
N ILE A 132 -8.38 8.43 -8.70
CA ILE A 132 -7.38 9.11 -7.89
C ILE A 132 -6.43 8.09 -7.24
N SER A 133 -6.96 6.96 -6.75
CA SER A 133 -6.14 5.89 -6.16
C SER A 133 -5.16 5.27 -7.16
N ILE A 134 -5.57 5.10 -8.42
CA ILE A 134 -4.68 4.63 -9.51
C ILE A 134 -3.59 5.68 -9.75
N ALA A 135 -3.97 6.94 -9.93
CA ALA A 135 -3.03 8.03 -10.20
C ALA A 135 -1.99 8.17 -9.07
N LEU A 136 -2.44 8.12 -7.80
CA LEU A 136 -1.55 8.17 -6.63
C LEU A 136 -0.65 6.93 -6.53
N SER A 137 -1.15 5.75 -6.91
CA SER A 137 -0.35 4.52 -6.93
C SER A 137 0.78 4.60 -7.96
N ILE A 138 0.50 5.12 -9.15
CA ILE A 138 1.51 5.34 -10.20
C ILE A 138 2.52 6.39 -9.72
N PHE A 139 2.05 7.51 -9.21
CA PHE A 139 2.92 8.58 -8.68
C PHE A 139 3.82 8.06 -7.55
N ALA A 140 3.26 7.32 -6.58
CA ALA A 140 4.02 6.72 -5.50
C ALA A 140 5.07 5.71 -6.02
N GLY A 141 4.70 4.87 -7.00
CA GLY A 141 5.64 3.95 -7.62
C GLY A 141 6.82 4.66 -8.28
N LEU A 142 6.55 5.73 -9.01
CA LEU A 142 7.58 6.49 -9.72
C LEU A 142 8.48 7.30 -8.77
N ILE A 143 7.94 7.92 -7.72
CA ILE A 143 8.71 8.74 -6.77
C ILE A 143 9.69 7.91 -5.93
N HIS A 144 9.49 6.59 -5.82
CA HIS A 144 10.43 5.71 -5.13
C HIS A 144 11.69 5.38 -5.97
N LEU A 145 11.64 5.50 -7.30
CA LEU A 145 12.76 5.15 -8.17
C LEU A 145 14.02 6.01 -7.96
N PRO A 146 13.93 7.35 -7.82
CA PRO A 146 15.11 8.19 -7.63
C PRO A 146 15.73 8.10 -6.21
N ILE A 147 15.13 7.38 -5.28
CA ILE A 147 15.68 7.23 -3.92
C ILE A 147 17.06 6.58 -4.01
N ILE A 148 18.05 7.20 -3.39
CA ILE A 148 19.41 6.69 -3.31
C ILE A 148 19.55 5.92 -2.00
N GLU A 149 19.69 4.61 -2.08
CA GLU A 149 19.92 3.74 -0.91
C GLU A 149 21.37 3.85 -0.44
N LYS A 150 21.71 4.96 0.21
CA LYS A 150 23.02 5.18 0.84
C LYS A 150 22.82 5.62 2.30
N GLN A 151 23.71 5.16 3.16
CA GLN A 151 23.71 5.61 4.57
C GLN A 151 24.12 7.08 4.64
N VAL A 152 23.40 7.87 5.43
CA VAL A 152 23.81 9.24 5.76
C VAL A 152 25.06 9.18 6.66
N PRO A 153 26.15 9.90 6.31
CA PRO A 153 27.34 9.96 7.13
C PRO A 153 26.98 10.47 8.54
N ARG A 154 27.33 9.71 9.56
CA ARG A 154 27.12 10.13 10.94
C ARG A 154 28.23 11.07 11.33
N ILE A 155 27.89 12.27 11.76
CA ILE A 155 28.82 13.13 12.49
C ILE A 155 29.08 12.40 13.81
N GLN A 156 30.29 11.88 13.98
CA GLN A 156 30.73 11.37 15.30
C GLN A 156 30.90 12.60 16.19
N THR A 157 29.90 12.90 17.00
CA THR A 157 30.08 13.79 18.14
C THR A 157 30.88 12.99 19.17
N THR A 158 32.16 13.26 19.23
CA THR A 158 33.05 12.91 20.35
C THR A 158 32.53 13.48 21.65
#